data_724646ce872b0cddf842054bca4ee5ae
#
_entry.id   724646ce872b0cddf842054bca4ee5ae
#
_cell.length_a   1.000
_cell.length_b   1.000
_cell.length_c   1.000
_cell.angle_alpha   90.00
_cell.angle_beta   90.00
_cell.angle_gamma   90.00
#
_symmetry.space_group_name_H-M   'P 1'
#
loop_
_entity.id
_entity.type
_entity.pdbx_description
1 polymer ?
#
loop_
_entity_poly.entity_id
_entity_poly.type
_entity_poly.pdbx_seq_one_letter_code
_entity_poly.pdbx_strand_id
1 'polypeptide(L)'
;VYKRQGYYMPGSNISGWLEYSNVNSLRVWTSMNDYVPEEAVNYQKNLNTLEEFEAYKHELRSSPEKNNFIKWKLILERCRKQQFSTNSMVFEYALLELKRLNIDVVLQMNSTDFDHTWSNKWKQWQRFYALAFYAAKTGDVTMFAMQNEPNHRHSGPMKITQYVDAMKIVSDAIYCAIQDVNKLYGKHLKSRFVSPVTAGSNANWWAEVVKSLRIDYRGFPSDRDLLDIFSTHSYNLPAAGYVSKVSDIRKIIVDNHPLKRSLPIVYTETGRWMNAYLIDKYETMDSPSLFTEWAGEYTNNTLNQGYGMWAFKFANTTSNTYPRGIKSGHHFIWQGKRIVEDAYNNVALGKKVIDLTSSHPAQVKVITDGNKTDASMWTSVNTDEKKCLEIDLGKSYSLGAAVVYTGSEYGVYTGPDRVKNFRLQYWEGTGWKDIEETIENNARYTQSFFLFKTPVTSSRIRFIATDKGS
;
A
#
# COMPACT_ATOMS: atom_id res chain seq x y z
N VAL A 1 -17.40 4.43 -1.39
CA VAL A 1 -16.78 3.51 -2.34
C VAL A 1 -15.31 3.79 -2.43
N TYR A 2 -14.54 2.89 -1.88
CA TYR A 2 -13.11 3.07 -1.83
C TYR A 2 -12.50 2.41 -3.03
N LYS A 3 -12.10 3.23 -3.94
CA LYS A 3 -11.42 2.71 -5.09
C LYS A 3 -9.97 3.03 -4.97
N ARG A 4 -9.22 2.13 -4.48
CA ARG A 4 -8.03 2.33 -4.63
C ARG A 4 -7.05 1.62 -4.45
N GLN A 5 -6.21 1.64 -5.04
CA GLN A 5 -5.46 1.08 -5.51
C GLN A 5 -4.28 1.41 -6.04
N GLY A 6 -3.50 1.63 -6.36
CA GLY A 6 -2.28 1.95 -6.90
C GLY A 6 -1.39 2.45 -5.81
N TYR A 7 -0.70 1.60 -5.29
CA TYR A 7 0.41 1.89 -4.46
C TYR A 7 1.55 2.50 -5.26
N TYR A 8 1.44 2.43 -6.55
CA TYR A 8 2.44 2.95 -7.46
C TYR A 8 1.81 4.01 -8.33
N MET A 9 2.30 5.23 -8.23
CA MET A 9 1.94 6.29 -9.15
C MET A 9 3.02 6.37 -10.22
N PRO A 10 2.68 6.40 -11.51
CA PRO A 10 3.63 6.75 -12.54
C PRO A 10 4.33 8.08 -12.20
N GLY A 11 5.62 8.13 -12.39
CA GLY A 11 6.42 9.32 -12.06
C GLY A 11 6.84 9.43 -10.59
N SER A 12 6.42 8.51 -9.71
CA SER A 12 6.98 8.39 -8.37
C SER A 12 7.97 7.24 -8.32
N ASN A 13 9.13 7.46 -7.73
CA ASN A 13 10.12 6.41 -7.49
C ASN A 13 9.73 5.53 -6.29
N ILE A 14 8.51 5.01 -6.28
CA ILE A 14 8.00 4.21 -5.16
C ILE A 14 8.84 2.96 -4.94
N SER A 15 9.25 2.29 -6.02
CA SER A 15 10.11 1.11 -5.92
C SER A 15 11.42 1.44 -5.20
N GLY A 16 12.06 2.56 -5.55
CA GLY A 16 13.25 3.04 -4.87
C GLY A 16 13.00 3.38 -3.39
N TRP A 17 11.85 3.95 -3.07
CA TRP A 17 11.49 4.25 -1.69
C TRP A 17 11.20 3.01 -0.86
N LEU A 18 10.57 1.99 -1.45
CA LEU A 18 10.36 0.70 -0.79
C LEU A 18 11.68 -0.01 -0.52
N GLU A 19 12.61 0.01 -1.48
CA GLU A 19 13.97 -0.51 -1.30
C GLU A 19 14.72 0.23 -0.19
N TYR A 20 14.73 1.56 -0.26
CA TYR A 20 15.41 2.40 0.71
C TYR A 20 14.87 2.22 2.13
N SER A 21 13.56 2.15 2.28
CA SER A 21 12.90 1.96 3.57
C SER A 21 13.01 0.53 4.10
N ASN A 22 13.61 -0.38 3.33
CA ASN A 22 13.74 -1.80 3.65
C ASN A 22 12.39 -2.43 4.06
N VAL A 23 11.33 -2.06 3.36
CA VAL A 23 9.99 -2.61 3.57
C VAL A 23 10.01 -4.08 3.17
N ASN A 24 9.62 -4.95 4.06
CA ASN A 24 9.62 -6.40 3.83
C ASN A 24 8.22 -6.99 3.62
N SER A 25 7.19 -6.21 3.79
CA SER A 25 5.81 -6.62 3.53
C SER A 25 4.93 -5.47 3.08
N LEU A 26 3.99 -5.75 2.18
CA LEU A 26 3.03 -4.77 1.67
C LEU A 26 1.64 -5.40 1.53
N ARG A 27 0.61 -4.68 1.98
CA ARG A 27 -0.77 -5.06 1.74
C ARG A 27 -1.26 -4.47 0.43
N VAL A 28 -1.64 -5.35 -0.50
CA VAL A 28 -2.16 -4.98 -1.82
C VAL A 28 -3.68 -5.18 -1.87
N TRP A 29 -4.40 -4.15 -2.26
CA TRP A 29 -5.86 -4.18 -2.33
C TRP A 29 -6.37 -4.62 -3.68
N THR A 30 -7.32 -5.55 -3.65
CA THR A 30 -8.07 -5.94 -4.83
C THR A 30 -9.57 -5.98 -4.54
N SER A 31 -10.36 -5.76 -5.58
CA SER A 31 -11.78 -6.04 -5.59
C SER A 31 -12.02 -7.26 -6.48
N MET A 32 -12.80 -8.22 -6.01
CA MET A 32 -13.13 -9.40 -6.80
C MET A 32 -13.84 -9.03 -8.09
N ASN A 33 -14.65 -7.97 -8.08
CA ASN A 33 -15.37 -7.54 -9.28
C ASN A 33 -14.46 -6.94 -10.36
N ASP A 34 -13.30 -6.41 -9.96
CA ASP A 34 -12.37 -5.81 -10.91
C ASP A 34 -11.45 -6.86 -11.56
N TYR A 35 -11.03 -7.88 -10.82
CA TYR A 35 -10.05 -8.86 -11.30
C TYR A 35 -10.66 -10.22 -11.68
N VAL A 36 -11.64 -10.67 -10.91
CA VAL A 36 -12.37 -11.92 -11.18
C VAL A 36 -13.87 -11.63 -11.08
N PRO A 37 -14.43 -10.86 -12.04
CA PRO A 37 -15.85 -10.56 -12.05
C PRO A 37 -16.68 -11.85 -12.19
N GLU A 38 -17.98 -11.78 -11.95
CA GLU A 38 -18.85 -12.97 -11.98
C GLU A 38 -18.81 -13.69 -13.31
N GLU A 39 -18.76 -12.95 -14.41
CA GLU A 39 -18.65 -13.51 -15.75
C GLU A 39 -17.32 -14.24 -16.01
N ALA A 40 -16.32 -14.09 -15.15
CA ALA A 40 -15.06 -14.81 -15.25
C ALA A 40 -15.13 -16.26 -14.76
N VAL A 41 -16.23 -16.62 -14.09
CA VAL A 41 -16.44 -17.98 -13.59
C VAL A 41 -17.77 -18.53 -14.08
N ASN A 42 -17.84 -19.85 -14.18
CA ASN A 42 -19.05 -20.52 -14.60
C ASN A 42 -19.95 -20.85 -13.39
N TYR A 43 -20.66 -19.84 -12.88
CA TYR A 43 -21.55 -19.97 -11.73
C TYR A 43 -22.98 -20.37 -12.08
N GLN A 44 -23.34 -20.42 -13.37
CA GLN A 44 -24.71 -20.74 -13.84
C GLN A 44 -25.12 -22.20 -13.64
N LYS A 45 -24.20 -23.03 -13.18
CA LYS A 45 -24.56 -24.37 -12.71
C LYS A 45 -25.25 -24.22 -11.35
N ASN A 46 -26.55 -24.42 -11.32
CA ASN A 46 -27.33 -24.44 -10.08
C ASN A 46 -26.83 -25.58 -9.20
N LEU A 47 -25.98 -25.26 -8.25
CA LEU A 47 -25.52 -26.18 -7.24
C LEU A 47 -26.49 -26.14 -6.05
N ASN A 48 -26.96 -27.30 -5.66
CA ASN A 48 -27.89 -27.42 -4.54
C ASN A 48 -27.33 -28.25 -3.39
N THR A 49 -26.26 -29.00 -3.63
CA THR A 49 -25.74 -29.94 -2.64
C THR A 49 -24.22 -29.83 -2.46
N LEU A 50 -23.74 -30.36 -1.34
CA LEU A 50 -22.31 -30.47 -1.06
C LEU A 50 -21.63 -31.43 -2.05
N GLU A 51 -22.29 -32.53 -2.42
CA GLU A 51 -21.75 -33.53 -3.33
C GLU A 51 -21.48 -32.95 -4.70
N GLU A 52 -22.39 -32.14 -5.23
CA GLU A 52 -22.20 -31.41 -6.48
C GLU A 52 -21.03 -30.43 -6.40
N PHE A 53 -20.93 -29.70 -5.29
CA PHE A 53 -19.80 -28.79 -5.04
C PHE A 53 -18.47 -29.51 -5.06
N GLU A 54 -18.34 -30.63 -4.35
CA GLU A 54 -17.11 -31.42 -4.28
C GLU A 54 -16.77 -32.04 -5.66
N ALA A 55 -17.78 -32.49 -6.40
CA ALA A 55 -17.55 -33.03 -7.74
C ALA A 55 -16.98 -31.96 -8.68
N TYR A 56 -17.55 -30.77 -8.73
CA TYR A 56 -17.07 -29.69 -9.57
C TYR A 56 -15.72 -29.14 -9.11
N LYS A 57 -15.50 -29.06 -7.80
CA LYS A 57 -14.18 -28.69 -7.24
C LYS A 57 -13.11 -29.69 -7.67
N HIS A 58 -13.42 -30.98 -7.62
CA HIS A 58 -12.49 -32.02 -8.07
C HIS A 58 -12.22 -31.90 -9.57
N GLU A 59 -13.27 -31.75 -10.40
CA GLU A 59 -13.14 -31.56 -11.84
C GLU A 59 -12.26 -30.33 -12.17
N LEU A 60 -12.52 -29.17 -11.56
CA LEU A 60 -11.74 -27.96 -11.77
C LEU A 60 -10.25 -28.20 -11.43
N ARG A 61 -9.98 -28.80 -10.28
CA ARG A 61 -8.62 -29.04 -9.80
C ARG A 61 -7.86 -30.13 -10.55
N SER A 62 -8.56 -31.00 -11.25
CA SER A 62 -7.92 -32.02 -12.14
C SER A 62 -7.16 -31.35 -13.30
N SER A 63 -7.63 -30.17 -13.75
CA SER A 63 -7.00 -29.40 -14.82
C SER A 63 -7.18 -27.88 -14.58
N PRO A 64 -6.46 -27.29 -13.60
CA PRO A 64 -6.72 -25.94 -13.13
C PRO A 64 -6.70 -24.86 -14.21
N GLU A 65 -5.83 -24.96 -15.18
CA GLU A 65 -5.69 -23.96 -16.26
C GLU A 65 -6.48 -24.28 -17.54
N LYS A 66 -7.01 -25.51 -17.67
CA LYS A 66 -7.67 -25.97 -18.88
C LYS A 66 -9.12 -26.40 -18.65
N ASN A 67 -9.70 -26.03 -17.50
CA ASN A 67 -11.09 -26.34 -17.18
C ASN A 67 -12.08 -25.36 -17.82
N ASN A 68 -13.36 -25.71 -17.79
CA ASN A 68 -14.45 -24.87 -18.28
C ASN A 68 -15.08 -23.99 -17.19
N PHE A 69 -14.56 -24.02 -15.97
CA PHE A 69 -15.13 -23.29 -14.85
C PHE A 69 -14.57 -21.88 -14.71
N ILE A 70 -13.31 -21.67 -15.12
CA ILE A 70 -12.60 -20.39 -14.99
C ILE A 70 -12.22 -19.88 -16.37
N LYS A 71 -12.66 -18.68 -16.71
CA LYS A 71 -12.31 -18.00 -17.97
C LYS A 71 -10.99 -17.25 -17.81
N TRP A 72 -9.89 -17.99 -17.78
CA TRP A 72 -8.54 -17.45 -17.54
C TRP A 72 -8.16 -16.30 -18.45
N LYS A 73 -8.58 -16.34 -19.73
CA LYS A 73 -8.31 -15.24 -20.66
C LYS A 73 -8.85 -13.90 -20.14
N LEU A 74 -10.06 -13.88 -19.61
CA LEU A 74 -10.68 -12.69 -19.06
C LEU A 74 -9.93 -12.21 -17.80
N ILE A 75 -9.56 -13.13 -16.91
CA ILE A 75 -8.79 -12.81 -15.70
C ILE A 75 -7.42 -12.22 -16.07
N LEU A 76 -6.71 -12.81 -17.01
CA LEU A 76 -5.43 -12.29 -17.52
C LEU A 76 -5.58 -10.88 -18.10
N GLU A 77 -6.60 -10.65 -18.92
CA GLU A 77 -6.89 -9.32 -19.46
C GLU A 77 -7.13 -8.30 -18.33
N ARG A 78 -7.90 -8.68 -17.30
CA ARG A 78 -8.17 -7.83 -16.15
C ARG A 78 -6.92 -7.54 -15.32
N CYS A 79 -6.09 -8.53 -15.05
CA CYS A 79 -4.86 -8.39 -14.28
C CYS A 79 -3.76 -7.62 -15.02
N ARG A 80 -3.77 -7.65 -16.35
CA ARG A 80 -2.83 -6.93 -17.23
C ARG A 80 -3.31 -5.56 -17.67
N LYS A 81 -4.56 -5.23 -17.39
CA LYS A 81 -5.13 -3.93 -17.69
C LYS A 81 -5.08 -3.04 -16.46
N GLN A 82 -4.83 -1.77 -16.70
CA GLN A 82 -4.99 -0.76 -15.68
C GLN A 82 -6.47 -0.60 -15.31
N GLN A 83 -6.86 -1.00 -14.11
CA GLN A 83 -8.26 -1.05 -13.69
C GLN A 83 -8.77 0.28 -13.12
N PHE A 84 -7.85 1.13 -12.69
CA PHE A 84 -8.18 2.34 -11.94
C PHE A 84 -7.66 3.58 -12.66
N SER A 85 -7.40 4.66 -11.99
CA SER A 85 -6.92 5.89 -12.61
C SER A 85 -5.65 5.65 -13.45
N THR A 86 -5.37 6.53 -14.39
CA THR A 86 -4.13 6.54 -15.21
C THR A 86 -2.84 6.48 -14.40
N ASN A 87 -2.93 6.65 -13.08
CA ASN A 87 -1.82 6.69 -12.15
C ASN A 87 -1.67 5.42 -11.31
N SER A 88 -2.39 4.34 -11.61
CA SER A 88 -2.23 3.08 -10.90
C SER A 88 -1.38 2.09 -11.69
N MET A 89 -0.57 1.32 -10.97
CA MET A 89 0.21 0.26 -11.59
C MET A 89 -0.70 -0.90 -12.02
N VAL A 90 -0.38 -1.53 -13.13
CA VAL A 90 -1.01 -2.78 -13.55
C VAL A 90 -0.75 -3.85 -12.49
N PHE A 91 -1.77 -4.59 -12.11
CA PHE A 91 -1.70 -5.56 -11.01
C PHE A 91 -0.61 -6.61 -11.21
N GLU A 92 -0.52 -7.20 -12.41
CA GLU A 92 0.54 -8.16 -12.74
C GLU A 92 1.93 -7.56 -12.53
N TYR A 93 2.13 -6.33 -12.99
CA TYR A 93 3.42 -5.66 -12.84
C TYR A 93 3.73 -5.36 -11.37
N ALA A 94 2.74 -4.95 -10.57
CA ALA A 94 2.92 -4.75 -9.14
C ALA A 94 3.37 -6.04 -8.43
N LEU A 95 2.75 -7.17 -8.74
CA LEU A 95 3.15 -8.45 -8.16
C LEU A 95 4.59 -8.85 -8.54
N LEU A 96 4.97 -8.65 -9.79
CA LEU A 96 6.32 -8.96 -10.27
C LEU A 96 7.36 -8.03 -9.64
N GLU A 97 7.04 -6.76 -9.48
CA GLU A 97 7.94 -5.78 -8.86
C GLU A 97 8.12 -6.05 -7.37
N LEU A 98 7.06 -6.35 -6.63
CA LEU A 98 7.17 -6.71 -5.23
C LEU A 98 7.95 -8.00 -5.01
N LYS A 99 7.77 -8.98 -5.91
CA LYS A 99 8.60 -10.19 -5.93
C LYS A 99 10.07 -9.86 -6.18
N ARG A 100 10.38 -9.01 -7.16
CA ARG A 100 11.75 -8.54 -7.45
C ARG A 100 12.41 -7.90 -6.24
N LEU A 101 11.64 -7.10 -5.50
CA LEU A 101 12.08 -6.42 -4.28
C LEU A 101 12.12 -7.32 -3.04
N ASN A 102 11.73 -8.59 -3.18
CA ASN A 102 11.60 -9.55 -2.06
C ASN A 102 10.66 -9.04 -0.96
N ILE A 103 9.57 -8.41 -1.36
CA ILE A 103 8.55 -7.88 -0.45
C ILE A 103 7.38 -8.86 -0.39
N ASP A 104 7.08 -9.36 0.80
CA ASP A 104 5.91 -10.21 1.05
C ASP A 104 4.62 -9.45 0.79
N VAL A 105 3.68 -10.07 0.07
CA VAL A 105 2.39 -9.47 -0.24
C VAL A 105 1.30 -10.07 0.62
N VAL A 106 0.56 -9.21 1.34
CA VAL A 106 -0.76 -9.56 1.88
C VAL A 106 -1.82 -9.12 0.86
N LEU A 107 -2.32 -10.06 0.08
CA LEU A 107 -3.33 -9.75 -0.94
C LEU A 107 -4.72 -9.65 -0.32
N GLN A 108 -5.24 -8.44 -0.25
CA GLN A 108 -6.58 -8.15 0.22
C GLN A 108 -7.60 -8.37 -0.90
N MET A 109 -8.43 -9.40 -0.75
CA MET A 109 -9.46 -9.78 -1.72
C MET A 109 -10.85 -9.38 -1.20
N ASN A 110 -11.44 -8.32 -1.77
CA ASN A 110 -12.69 -7.75 -1.26
C ASN A 110 -13.90 -8.28 -2.03
N SER A 111 -14.82 -8.89 -1.30
CA SER A 111 -16.16 -9.25 -1.75
C SER A 111 -17.10 -9.37 -0.56
N THR A 112 -18.28 -8.82 -0.69
CA THR A 112 -19.37 -8.94 0.30
C THR A 112 -20.52 -9.81 -0.23
N ASP A 113 -20.39 -10.32 -1.46
CA ASP A 113 -21.41 -11.11 -2.14
C ASP A 113 -21.35 -12.57 -1.67
N PHE A 114 -21.69 -12.80 -0.40
CA PHE A 114 -21.83 -14.14 0.16
C PHE A 114 -23.25 -14.34 0.68
N ASP A 115 -23.84 -15.45 0.27
CA ASP A 115 -25.03 -16.01 0.88
C ASP A 115 -24.77 -17.46 1.32
N HIS A 116 -25.79 -18.13 1.86
CA HIS A 116 -25.64 -19.49 2.37
C HIS A 116 -25.89 -20.59 1.34
N THR A 117 -26.25 -20.21 0.09
CA THR A 117 -26.55 -21.19 -0.97
C THR A 117 -25.28 -21.85 -1.51
N TRP A 118 -25.41 -23.12 -1.91
CA TRP A 118 -24.29 -23.83 -2.52
C TRP A 118 -23.85 -23.20 -3.84
N SER A 119 -24.79 -22.68 -4.61
CA SER A 119 -24.51 -21.97 -5.85
C SER A 119 -23.61 -20.74 -5.63
N ASN A 120 -23.92 -19.91 -4.61
CA ASN A 120 -23.07 -18.77 -4.26
C ASN A 120 -21.73 -19.22 -3.69
N LYS A 121 -21.72 -20.22 -2.79
CA LYS A 121 -20.47 -20.80 -2.25
C LYS A 121 -19.54 -21.25 -3.36
N TRP A 122 -20.08 -21.92 -4.39
CA TRP A 122 -19.31 -22.35 -5.56
C TRP A 122 -18.79 -21.17 -6.39
N LYS A 123 -19.64 -20.18 -6.66
CA LYS A 123 -19.24 -18.94 -7.33
C LYS A 123 -18.07 -18.27 -6.63
N GLN A 124 -18.18 -18.08 -5.32
CA GLN A 124 -17.14 -17.41 -4.53
C GLN A 124 -15.88 -18.28 -4.42
N TRP A 125 -16.00 -19.58 -4.21
CA TRP A 125 -14.88 -20.48 -4.19
C TRP A 125 -14.04 -20.37 -5.48
N GLN A 126 -14.68 -20.42 -6.64
CA GLN A 126 -13.99 -20.27 -7.94
C GLN A 126 -13.27 -18.92 -8.06
N ARG A 127 -13.94 -17.84 -7.67
CA ARG A 127 -13.38 -16.49 -7.77
C ARG A 127 -12.14 -16.31 -6.88
N PHE A 128 -12.24 -16.71 -5.62
CA PHE A 128 -11.11 -16.61 -4.68
C PHE A 128 -9.98 -17.58 -5.06
N TYR A 129 -10.31 -18.79 -5.50
CA TYR A 129 -9.34 -19.72 -6.04
C TYR A 129 -8.57 -19.11 -7.23
N ALA A 130 -9.28 -18.56 -8.19
CA ALA A 130 -8.68 -18.02 -9.40
C ALA A 130 -7.73 -16.85 -9.12
N LEU A 131 -8.11 -15.91 -8.26
CA LEU A 131 -7.24 -14.78 -7.92
C LEU A 131 -6.03 -15.23 -7.10
N ALA A 132 -6.23 -16.14 -6.14
CA ALA A 132 -5.15 -16.71 -5.35
C ALA A 132 -4.18 -17.52 -6.21
N PHE A 133 -4.69 -18.35 -7.11
CA PHE A 133 -3.88 -19.11 -8.06
C PHE A 133 -3.03 -18.18 -8.94
N TYR A 134 -3.65 -17.14 -9.51
CA TYR A 134 -2.95 -16.17 -10.35
C TYR A 134 -1.85 -15.43 -9.58
N ALA A 135 -2.16 -14.93 -8.40
CA ALA A 135 -1.20 -14.18 -7.59
C ALA A 135 -0.04 -15.05 -7.11
N ALA A 136 -0.32 -16.28 -6.68
CA ALA A 136 0.71 -17.25 -6.28
C ALA A 136 1.58 -17.69 -7.45
N LYS A 137 0.98 -17.94 -8.63
CA LYS A 137 1.71 -18.27 -9.83
C LYS A 137 2.64 -17.15 -10.26
N THR A 138 2.16 -15.91 -10.29
CA THR A 138 2.85 -14.74 -10.85
C THR A 138 3.84 -14.12 -9.87
N GLY A 139 3.39 -13.85 -8.65
CA GLY A 139 4.14 -13.06 -7.67
C GLY A 139 4.62 -13.85 -6.45
N ASP A 140 4.48 -15.17 -6.42
CA ASP A 140 4.75 -16.03 -5.26
C ASP A 140 3.99 -15.61 -4.01
N VAL A 141 2.81 -15.01 -4.20
CA VAL A 141 1.97 -14.53 -3.09
C VAL A 141 1.51 -15.72 -2.26
N THR A 142 1.70 -15.63 -0.95
CA THR A 142 1.33 -16.68 0.01
C THR A 142 0.35 -16.22 1.07
N MET A 143 0.20 -14.90 1.27
CA MET A 143 -0.69 -14.33 2.27
C MET A 143 -1.90 -13.68 1.61
N PHE A 144 -3.08 -14.06 2.06
CA PHE A 144 -4.35 -13.62 1.50
C PHE A 144 -5.29 -13.19 2.61
N ALA A 145 -6.00 -12.10 2.41
CA ALA A 145 -7.00 -11.60 3.35
C ALA A 145 -8.36 -11.44 2.65
N MET A 146 -9.41 -11.88 3.31
CA MET A 146 -10.79 -11.74 2.82
C MET A 146 -11.43 -10.51 3.43
N GLN A 147 -12.13 -9.76 2.63
CA GLN A 147 -12.97 -8.61 2.96
C GLN A 147 -12.40 -7.67 4.03
N ASN A 148 -12.10 -6.45 3.64
CA ASN A 148 -11.66 -5.41 4.56
C ASN A 148 -12.78 -4.99 5.50
N GLU A 149 -12.50 -4.95 6.79
CA GLU A 149 -13.41 -4.44 7.82
C GLU A 149 -14.85 -4.95 7.67
N PRO A 150 -15.07 -6.27 7.66
CA PRO A 150 -16.38 -6.84 7.39
C PRO A 150 -17.44 -6.44 8.43
N ASN A 151 -17.01 -5.99 9.60
CA ASN A 151 -17.87 -5.48 10.67
C ASN A 151 -18.19 -3.99 10.57
N HIS A 152 -17.65 -3.28 9.57
CA HIS A 152 -17.79 -1.82 9.48
C HIS A 152 -18.77 -1.40 8.40
N ARG A 153 -19.68 -0.46 8.75
CA ARG A 153 -20.79 -0.01 7.89
C ARG A 153 -20.37 0.51 6.50
N HIS A 154 -19.16 1.06 6.37
CA HIS A 154 -18.67 1.63 5.12
C HIS A 154 -17.92 0.65 4.23
N SER A 155 -17.61 -0.52 4.73
CA SER A 155 -16.88 -1.55 3.97
C SER A 155 -17.79 -2.65 3.42
N GLY A 156 -19.11 -2.46 3.49
CA GLY A 156 -20.12 -3.47 3.16
C GLY A 156 -20.26 -4.46 4.32
N PRO A 157 -21.05 -4.11 5.36
CA PRO A 157 -21.12 -4.90 6.58
C PRO A 157 -21.68 -6.29 6.32
N MET A 158 -21.02 -7.27 6.88
CA MET A 158 -21.46 -8.66 6.91
C MET A 158 -21.95 -9.01 8.32
N LYS A 159 -22.90 -9.94 8.41
CA LYS A 159 -23.22 -10.59 9.69
C LYS A 159 -22.07 -11.55 10.05
N ILE A 160 -21.81 -11.75 11.34
CA ILE A 160 -20.76 -12.67 11.82
C ILE A 160 -20.93 -14.07 11.21
N THR A 161 -22.15 -14.60 11.22
CA THR A 161 -22.46 -15.93 10.67
C THR A 161 -22.17 -16.03 9.18
N GLN A 162 -22.53 -14.99 8.43
CA GLN A 162 -22.23 -14.89 7.00
C GLN A 162 -20.71 -14.83 6.76
N TYR A 163 -20.00 -14.07 7.58
CA TYR A 163 -18.54 -13.98 7.49
C TYR A 163 -17.86 -15.32 7.79
N VAL A 164 -18.28 -16.02 8.84
CA VAL A 164 -17.73 -17.32 9.21
C VAL A 164 -17.93 -18.35 8.09
N ASP A 165 -19.13 -18.41 7.51
CA ASP A 165 -19.39 -19.28 6.36
C ASP A 165 -18.52 -18.94 5.15
N ALA A 166 -18.42 -17.64 4.83
CA ALA A 166 -17.57 -17.17 3.75
C ALA A 166 -16.08 -17.51 4.00
N MET A 167 -15.61 -17.30 5.22
CA MET A 167 -14.23 -17.59 5.64
C MET A 167 -13.86 -19.05 5.40
N LYS A 168 -14.77 -19.99 5.70
CA LYS A 168 -14.53 -21.43 5.48
C LYS A 168 -14.34 -21.75 4.00
N ILE A 169 -15.18 -21.20 3.14
CA ILE A 169 -15.12 -21.37 1.69
C ILE A 169 -13.84 -20.74 1.13
N VAL A 170 -13.52 -19.51 1.53
CA VAL A 170 -12.35 -18.77 1.04
C VAL A 170 -11.05 -19.41 1.51
N SER A 171 -11.00 -19.87 2.77
CA SER A 171 -9.84 -20.60 3.30
C SER A 171 -9.52 -21.86 2.48
N ASP A 172 -10.55 -22.63 2.10
CA ASP A 172 -10.37 -23.81 1.26
C ASP A 172 -9.95 -23.45 -0.16
N ALA A 173 -10.55 -22.43 -0.75
CA ALA A 173 -10.20 -21.95 -2.09
C ALA A 173 -8.73 -21.52 -2.19
N ILE A 174 -8.25 -20.72 -1.25
CA ILE A 174 -6.87 -20.26 -1.18
C ILE A 174 -5.91 -21.45 -0.98
N TYR A 175 -6.24 -22.33 -0.05
CA TYR A 175 -5.41 -23.51 0.23
C TYR A 175 -5.27 -24.39 -1.00
N CYS A 176 -6.37 -24.70 -1.69
CA CYS A 176 -6.39 -25.46 -2.91
C CYS A 176 -5.59 -24.79 -4.05
N ALA A 177 -5.75 -23.45 -4.19
CA ALA A 177 -5.02 -22.69 -5.19
C ALA A 177 -3.49 -22.80 -5.03
N ILE A 178 -3.00 -22.64 -3.79
CA ILE A 178 -1.57 -22.77 -3.49
C ILE A 178 -1.07 -24.19 -3.73
N GLN A 179 -1.83 -25.23 -3.35
CA GLN A 179 -1.46 -26.61 -3.62
C GLN A 179 -1.35 -26.89 -5.12
N ASP A 180 -2.31 -26.40 -5.90
CA ASP A 180 -2.35 -26.64 -7.35
C ASP A 180 -1.22 -25.86 -8.06
N VAL A 181 -0.89 -24.63 -7.61
CA VAL A 181 0.29 -23.90 -8.10
C VAL A 181 1.58 -24.66 -7.76
N ASN A 182 1.73 -25.15 -6.54
CA ASN A 182 2.90 -25.93 -6.15
C ASN A 182 3.06 -27.17 -7.02
N LYS A 183 1.97 -27.92 -7.24
CA LYS A 183 1.96 -29.12 -8.05
C LYS A 183 2.32 -28.84 -9.52
N LEU A 184 1.73 -27.79 -10.11
CA LEU A 184 1.88 -27.49 -11.53
C LEU A 184 3.21 -26.82 -11.88
N TYR A 185 3.76 -26.04 -10.96
CA TYR A 185 4.95 -25.21 -11.22
C TYR A 185 6.17 -25.59 -10.39
N GLY A 186 6.12 -26.69 -9.63
CA GLY A 186 7.22 -27.13 -8.79
C GLY A 186 7.59 -26.13 -7.69
N LYS A 187 6.61 -25.33 -7.22
CA LYS A 187 6.83 -24.37 -6.15
C LYS A 187 6.61 -25.02 -4.78
N HIS A 188 7.09 -24.35 -3.73
CA HIS A 188 6.95 -24.79 -2.34
C HIS A 188 6.32 -23.70 -1.48
N LEU A 189 5.29 -23.05 -1.99
CA LEU A 189 4.59 -21.97 -1.33
C LEU A 189 3.74 -22.52 -0.17
N LYS A 190 3.74 -21.81 0.95
CA LYS A 190 2.89 -22.14 2.10
C LYS A 190 1.73 -21.16 2.15
N SER A 191 0.51 -21.64 1.99
CA SER A 191 -0.70 -20.84 2.15
C SER A 191 -0.78 -20.25 3.56
N ARG A 192 -1.10 -18.96 3.64
CA ARG A 192 -1.34 -18.24 4.89
C ARG A 192 -2.58 -17.35 4.72
N PHE A 193 -3.65 -17.69 5.41
CA PHE A 193 -4.88 -16.90 5.39
C PHE A 193 -4.91 -15.94 6.56
N VAL A 194 -5.11 -14.66 6.26
CA VAL A 194 -5.10 -13.53 7.20
C VAL A 194 -6.54 -13.05 7.41
N SER A 195 -7.07 -13.16 8.61
CA SER A 195 -8.49 -12.90 8.93
C SER A 195 -8.62 -12.57 10.43
N PRO A 196 -9.67 -11.92 10.92
CA PRO A 196 -10.84 -11.41 10.20
C PRO A 196 -10.73 -9.98 9.65
N VAL A 197 -9.61 -9.31 9.79
CA VAL A 197 -9.36 -7.93 9.28
C VAL A 197 -10.45 -6.94 9.75
N THR A 198 -10.86 -7.03 11.01
CA THR A 198 -11.94 -6.20 11.56
C THR A 198 -11.53 -4.77 11.78
N ALA A 199 -12.49 -3.84 11.61
CA ALA A 199 -12.34 -2.47 12.08
C ALA A 199 -12.37 -2.44 13.61
N GLY A 200 -11.31 -1.95 14.20
CA GLY A 200 -11.22 -1.74 15.64
C GLY A 200 -11.36 -3.02 16.48
N SER A 201 -11.66 -2.84 17.75
CA SER A 201 -11.85 -3.95 18.71
C SER A 201 -13.28 -4.46 18.64
N ASN A 202 -13.45 -5.74 18.39
CA ASN A 202 -14.74 -6.40 18.40
C ASN A 202 -14.61 -7.84 18.96
N ALA A 203 -14.63 -7.95 20.28
CA ALA A 203 -14.40 -9.22 20.98
C ALA A 203 -15.38 -10.33 20.55
N ASN A 204 -16.65 -10.01 20.30
CA ASN A 204 -17.64 -10.98 19.86
C ASN A 204 -17.30 -11.54 18.47
N TRP A 205 -16.92 -10.68 17.53
CA TRP A 205 -16.48 -11.10 16.20
C TRP A 205 -15.26 -12.01 16.30
N TRP A 206 -14.28 -11.61 17.09
CA TRP A 206 -13.06 -12.36 17.27
C TRP A 206 -13.30 -13.74 17.86
N ALA A 207 -14.12 -13.80 18.91
CA ALA A 207 -14.46 -15.05 19.56
C ALA A 207 -15.17 -16.03 18.60
N GLU A 208 -16.18 -15.57 17.86
CA GLU A 208 -16.94 -16.43 16.93
C GLU A 208 -16.08 -16.92 15.76
N VAL A 209 -15.24 -16.05 15.20
CA VAL A 209 -14.29 -16.46 14.17
C VAL A 209 -13.35 -17.55 14.71
N VAL A 210 -12.78 -17.33 15.89
CA VAL A 210 -11.80 -18.26 16.47
C VAL A 210 -12.41 -19.59 16.84
N LYS A 211 -13.62 -19.63 17.40
CA LYS A 211 -14.36 -20.87 17.70
C LYS A 211 -14.55 -21.74 16.47
N SER A 212 -14.71 -21.14 15.30
CA SER A 212 -15.01 -21.82 14.05
C SER A 212 -13.81 -22.42 13.32
N LEU A 213 -12.58 -22.15 13.77
CA LEU A 213 -11.37 -22.42 13.01
C LEU A 213 -11.08 -23.88 12.69
N ARG A 214 -11.67 -24.79 13.43
CA ARG A 214 -11.44 -26.24 13.28
C ARG A 214 -12.64 -27.00 12.69
N ILE A 215 -13.60 -26.27 12.11
CA ILE A 215 -14.74 -26.84 11.39
C ILE A 215 -14.75 -26.29 9.96
N ASP A 216 -14.57 -27.18 9.00
CA ASP A 216 -14.54 -26.79 7.58
C ASP A 216 -15.94 -26.42 7.03
N TYR A 217 -16.01 -26.03 5.76
CA TYR A 217 -17.28 -25.65 5.11
C TYR A 217 -18.25 -26.82 4.92
N ARG A 218 -17.80 -28.06 5.08
CA ARG A 218 -18.62 -29.26 5.04
C ARG A 218 -19.24 -29.58 6.40
N GLY A 219 -18.82 -28.85 7.45
CA GLY A 219 -19.25 -29.11 8.83
C GLY A 219 -18.42 -30.17 9.56
N PHE A 220 -17.32 -30.65 8.97
CA PHE A 220 -16.46 -31.66 9.59
C PHE A 220 -15.24 -31.04 10.29
N PRO A 221 -14.68 -31.74 11.28
CA PRO A 221 -13.42 -31.34 11.89
C PRO A 221 -12.31 -31.17 10.84
N SER A 222 -11.59 -30.06 10.92
CA SER A 222 -10.44 -29.78 10.09
C SER A 222 -9.14 -30.14 10.82
N ASP A 223 -8.20 -30.74 10.12
CA ASP A 223 -6.85 -31.06 10.61
C ASP A 223 -5.93 -29.83 10.68
N ARG A 224 -6.32 -28.72 10.06
CA ARG A 224 -5.66 -27.41 10.10
C ARG A 224 -6.60 -26.33 10.62
N ASP A 225 -6.04 -25.26 11.13
CA ASP A 225 -6.83 -24.05 11.32
C ASP A 225 -7.19 -23.42 9.97
N LEU A 226 -8.40 -22.91 9.87
CA LEU A 226 -8.88 -22.28 8.64
C LEU A 226 -8.28 -20.88 8.41
N LEU A 227 -7.66 -20.33 9.42
CA LEU A 227 -6.96 -19.06 9.42
C LEU A 227 -5.58 -19.27 10.04
N ASP A 228 -4.55 -18.71 9.43
CA ASP A 228 -3.15 -18.86 9.87
C ASP A 228 -2.67 -17.66 10.68
N ILE A 229 -3.17 -16.47 10.38
CA ILE A 229 -2.75 -15.21 10.97
C ILE A 229 -3.99 -14.41 11.36
N PHE A 230 -4.12 -14.10 12.62
CA PHE A 230 -5.21 -13.26 13.12
C PHE A 230 -4.92 -11.79 12.83
N SER A 231 -5.90 -11.07 12.28
CA SER A 231 -5.74 -9.67 11.90
C SER A 231 -6.89 -8.78 12.35
N THR A 232 -6.54 -7.57 12.72
CA THR A 232 -7.48 -6.48 13.01
C THR A 232 -6.84 -5.14 12.66
N HIS A 233 -7.63 -4.08 12.69
CA HIS A 233 -7.17 -2.71 12.55
C HIS A 233 -7.18 -1.97 13.87
N SER A 234 -6.27 -1.05 14.03
CA SER A 234 -6.27 -0.14 15.16
C SER A 234 -5.53 1.15 14.83
N TYR A 235 -6.09 2.24 15.26
CA TYR A 235 -5.56 3.58 15.03
C TYR A 235 -5.50 4.38 16.31
N ASN A 236 -4.64 5.40 16.33
CA ASN A 236 -4.57 6.44 17.38
C ASN A 236 -4.21 5.94 18.78
N LEU A 237 -3.67 4.74 18.91
CA LEU A 237 -3.16 4.26 20.19
C LEU A 237 -1.69 4.66 20.37
N PRO A 238 -1.25 4.96 21.60
CA PRO A 238 0.17 4.98 21.93
C PRO A 238 0.75 3.57 21.80
N ALA A 239 2.07 3.43 21.69
CA ALA A 239 2.73 2.13 21.54
C ALA A 239 2.33 1.13 22.63
N ALA A 240 2.33 1.55 23.89
CA ALA A 240 1.87 0.72 25.02
C ALA A 240 0.41 0.25 24.87
N GLY A 241 -0.45 1.08 24.28
CA GLY A 241 -1.85 0.73 23.99
C GLY A 241 -1.97 -0.39 22.95
N TYR A 242 -1.11 -0.40 21.93
CA TYR A 242 -1.05 -1.51 20.96
C TYR A 242 -0.61 -2.81 21.62
N VAL A 243 0.39 -2.76 22.49
CA VAL A 243 0.88 -3.94 23.23
C VAL A 243 -0.20 -4.51 24.11
N SER A 244 -0.90 -3.66 24.91
CA SER A 244 -2.03 -4.10 25.74
C SER A 244 -3.12 -4.75 24.89
N LYS A 245 -3.50 -4.12 23.79
CA LYS A 245 -4.53 -4.63 22.90
C LYS A 245 -4.16 -6.00 22.30
N VAL A 246 -2.90 -6.22 21.95
CA VAL A 246 -2.43 -7.52 21.48
C VAL A 246 -2.58 -8.59 22.56
N SER A 247 -2.30 -8.25 23.81
CA SER A 247 -2.49 -9.17 24.93
C SER A 247 -3.96 -9.58 25.10
N ASP A 248 -4.88 -8.61 24.97
CA ASP A 248 -6.33 -8.87 25.03
C ASP A 248 -6.79 -9.75 23.87
N ILE A 249 -6.33 -9.46 22.65
CA ILE A 249 -6.62 -10.27 21.47
C ILE A 249 -6.11 -11.70 21.68
N ARG A 250 -4.89 -11.84 22.17
CA ARG A 250 -4.28 -13.16 22.43
C ARG A 250 -5.09 -13.95 23.44
N LYS A 251 -5.55 -13.31 24.50
CA LYS A 251 -6.43 -13.94 25.48
C LYS A 251 -7.71 -14.44 24.83
N ILE A 252 -8.38 -13.62 24.03
CA ILE A 252 -9.60 -14.02 23.31
C ILE A 252 -9.33 -15.20 22.39
N ILE A 253 -8.20 -15.19 21.66
CA ILE A 253 -7.83 -16.30 20.78
C ILE A 253 -7.66 -17.58 21.59
N VAL A 254 -6.85 -17.57 22.64
CA VAL A 254 -6.58 -18.78 23.44
C VAL A 254 -7.85 -19.29 24.12
N ASP A 255 -8.66 -18.40 24.67
CA ASP A 255 -9.89 -18.77 25.38
C ASP A 255 -10.93 -19.43 24.45
N ASN A 256 -10.97 -19.04 23.19
CA ASN A 256 -11.98 -19.47 22.23
C ASN A 256 -11.47 -20.49 21.19
N HIS A 257 -10.15 -20.61 21.01
CA HIS A 257 -9.61 -21.58 20.07
C HIS A 257 -9.90 -23.01 20.53
N PRO A 258 -10.42 -23.90 19.65
CA PRO A 258 -10.74 -25.28 20.03
C PRO A 258 -9.59 -26.05 20.67
N LEU A 259 -8.35 -25.76 20.26
CA LEU A 259 -7.14 -26.38 20.81
C LEU A 259 -6.43 -25.51 21.86
N LYS A 260 -7.06 -24.46 22.37
CA LYS A 260 -6.51 -23.54 23.40
C LYS A 260 -5.11 -23.01 23.05
N ARG A 261 -4.86 -22.74 21.80
CA ARG A 261 -3.57 -22.22 21.32
C ARG A 261 -3.67 -20.79 20.79
N SER A 262 -2.57 -20.09 20.80
CA SER A 262 -2.46 -18.77 20.18
C SER A 262 -2.23 -18.88 18.68
N LEU A 263 -2.54 -17.79 17.98
CA LEU A 263 -2.20 -17.57 16.57
C LEU A 263 -1.27 -16.36 16.47
N PRO A 264 -0.46 -16.26 15.41
CA PRO A 264 0.20 -15.00 15.06
C PRO A 264 -0.84 -13.87 14.91
N ILE A 265 -0.51 -12.68 15.41
CA ILE A 265 -1.40 -11.51 15.34
C ILE A 265 -0.72 -10.44 14.51
N VAL A 266 -1.46 -9.82 13.59
CA VAL A 266 -0.98 -8.72 12.78
C VAL A 266 -2.02 -7.60 12.73
N TYR A 267 -1.54 -6.37 12.69
CA TYR A 267 -2.35 -5.23 12.30
C TYR A 267 -2.17 -5.00 10.82
N THR A 268 -3.18 -5.32 10.02
CA THR A 268 -3.16 -5.06 8.57
C THR A 268 -3.45 -3.62 8.22
N GLU A 269 -3.94 -2.85 9.19
CA GLU A 269 -3.96 -1.39 9.17
C GLU A 269 -3.70 -0.86 10.58
N THR A 270 -2.77 0.08 10.68
CA THR A 270 -2.44 0.76 11.92
C THR A 270 -1.87 2.14 11.62
N GLY A 271 -1.68 2.93 12.65
CA GLY A 271 -1.10 4.25 12.54
C GLY A 271 -1.90 5.29 13.33
N ARG A 272 -1.42 6.51 13.31
CA ARG A 272 -2.21 7.63 13.77
C ARG A 272 -3.09 8.12 12.64
N TRP A 273 -4.37 8.20 12.89
CA TRP A 273 -5.31 8.73 11.93
C TRP A 273 -5.24 10.24 11.93
N MET A 274 -4.90 10.79 10.79
CA MET A 274 -4.94 12.22 10.61
C MET A 274 -6.30 12.63 10.06
N ASN A 275 -7.03 13.37 10.84
CA ASN A 275 -8.25 14.00 10.41
C ASN A 275 -7.90 15.22 9.56
N ALA A 276 -8.50 15.35 8.39
CA ALA A 276 -8.29 16.48 7.48
C ALA A 276 -8.47 17.86 8.14
N TYR A 277 -9.29 17.94 9.17
CA TYR A 277 -9.49 19.17 9.95
C TYR A 277 -8.30 19.55 10.83
N LEU A 278 -7.46 18.59 11.12
CA LEU A 278 -6.36 18.75 12.05
C LEU A 278 -5.02 18.85 11.32
N ILE A 279 -5.00 18.76 10.00
CA ILE A 279 -3.77 18.79 9.24
C ILE A 279 -3.03 20.11 9.44
N ASP A 280 -3.77 21.21 9.56
CA ASP A 280 -3.19 22.53 9.90
C ASP A 280 -2.72 22.63 11.38
N LYS A 281 -3.09 21.65 12.20
CA LYS A 281 -2.70 21.54 13.63
C LYS A 281 -1.75 20.39 13.89
N TYR A 282 -1.33 19.71 12.86
CA TYR A 282 -0.49 18.53 12.93
C TYR A 282 0.99 18.79 12.99
N GLU A 283 1.39 19.98 13.34
CA GLU A 283 2.78 20.22 13.73
C GLU A 283 3.28 19.16 14.72
N THR A 284 2.41 18.68 15.60
CA THR A 284 2.76 17.63 16.56
C THR A 284 2.84 16.22 16.00
N MET A 285 2.11 15.90 14.93
CA MET A 285 2.15 14.56 14.33
C MET A 285 3.06 14.49 13.13
N ASP A 286 3.22 15.59 12.48
CA ASP A 286 4.23 15.79 11.46
C ASP A 286 5.57 16.16 12.09
N SER A 287 5.62 16.26 13.41
CA SER A 287 6.90 16.27 14.09
C SER A 287 7.58 14.94 13.77
N PRO A 288 8.61 15.01 13.00
CA PRO A 288 9.37 13.86 12.53
C PRO A 288 9.88 12.98 13.67
N SER A 289 10.29 13.63 14.75
CA SER A 289 10.73 12.97 15.97
C SER A 289 9.63 12.13 16.61
N LEU A 290 8.40 12.66 16.72
CA LEU A 290 7.29 11.93 17.34
C LEU A 290 6.87 10.71 16.51
N PHE A 291 6.86 10.80 15.18
CA PHE A 291 6.54 9.64 14.35
C PHE A 291 7.66 8.60 14.42
N THR A 292 8.91 9.00 14.34
CA THR A 292 10.07 8.09 14.43
C THR A 292 10.15 7.45 15.80
N GLU A 293 9.93 8.21 16.87
CA GLU A 293 9.87 7.71 18.23
C GLU A 293 8.72 6.71 18.41
N TRP A 294 7.52 7.07 17.98
CA TRP A 294 6.37 6.19 18.02
C TRP A 294 6.59 4.90 17.20
N ALA A 295 7.10 5.00 15.98
CA ALA A 295 7.38 3.83 15.15
C ALA A 295 8.47 2.94 15.76
N GLY A 296 9.53 3.53 16.29
CA GLY A 296 10.60 2.81 16.99
C GLY A 296 10.09 2.11 18.25
N GLU A 297 9.34 2.81 19.07
CA GLU A 297 8.75 2.27 20.29
C GLU A 297 7.74 1.16 19.99
N TYR A 298 6.87 1.35 19.02
CA TYR A 298 5.94 0.32 18.57
C TYR A 298 6.67 -0.92 18.06
N THR A 299 7.66 -0.74 17.20
CA THR A 299 8.45 -1.83 16.64
C THR A 299 9.18 -2.60 17.73
N ASN A 300 9.88 -1.91 18.62
CA ASN A 300 10.60 -2.54 19.73
C ASN A 300 9.68 -3.31 20.66
N ASN A 301 8.57 -2.72 21.04
CA ASN A 301 7.63 -3.37 21.97
C ASN A 301 6.91 -4.56 21.32
N THR A 302 6.51 -4.46 20.06
CA THR A 302 5.79 -5.54 19.38
C THR A 302 6.70 -6.68 18.97
N LEU A 303 7.88 -6.41 18.44
CA LEU A 303 8.86 -7.44 18.07
C LEU A 303 9.37 -8.20 19.28
N ASN A 304 9.68 -7.53 20.37
CA ASN A 304 10.12 -8.15 21.60
C ASN A 304 9.09 -9.10 22.22
N GLN A 305 7.81 -8.92 21.85
CA GLN A 305 6.73 -9.81 22.26
C GLN A 305 6.34 -10.85 21.19
N GLY A 306 7.13 -10.97 20.13
CA GLY A 306 6.89 -11.91 19.05
C GLY A 306 5.77 -11.49 18.08
N TYR A 307 5.49 -10.20 17.98
CA TYR A 307 4.50 -9.66 17.06
C TYR A 307 5.17 -8.94 15.89
N GLY A 308 4.66 -9.17 14.70
CA GLY A 308 5.06 -8.41 13.53
C GLY A 308 4.21 -7.15 13.36
N MET A 309 4.83 -6.03 13.05
CA MET A 309 4.12 -4.89 12.52
C MET A 309 3.98 -5.06 11.01
N TRP A 310 2.74 -5.27 10.56
CA TRP A 310 2.44 -5.37 9.15
C TRP A 310 1.98 -4.02 8.63
N ALA A 311 2.75 -3.55 7.68
CA ALA A 311 2.45 -2.42 6.84
C ALA A 311 2.01 -1.17 7.58
N PHE A 312 2.92 -0.25 7.69
CA PHE A 312 2.48 1.12 7.61
C PHE A 312 1.52 1.23 6.44
N LYS A 313 0.36 1.82 6.66
CA LYS A 313 -0.58 2.14 5.58
C LYS A 313 0.02 3.24 4.68
N PHE A 314 1.18 2.99 4.10
CA PHE A 314 1.73 3.85 3.07
C PHE A 314 0.77 4.00 1.92
N ALA A 315 -0.13 3.13 1.89
CA ALA A 315 -0.78 2.83 0.69
C ALA A 315 -2.22 3.22 0.64
N ASN A 316 -2.73 3.93 1.55
CA ASN A 316 -4.01 4.56 1.36
C ASN A 316 -3.88 5.83 0.53
N THR A 317 -3.08 5.71 -0.47
CA THR A 317 -2.71 6.77 -1.37
C THR A 317 -3.85 7.32 -2.17
N THR A 318 -5.08 6.93 -1.87
CA THR A 318 -6.05 7.04 -2.92
C THR A 318 -7.43 7.38 -2.47
N SER A 319 -7.63 7.64 -1.20
CA SER A 319 -8.90 8.14 -0.75
C SER A 319 -9.06 9.60 -1.23
N ASN A 320 -9.86 9.77 -2.28
CA ASN A 320 -10.36 11.08 -2.68
C ASN A 320 -11.37 11.66 -1.67
N THR A 321 -11.54 11.03 -0.54
CA THR A 321 -12.56 11.36 0.45
C THR A 321 -12.15 12.43 1.44
N TYR A 322 -10.90 12.84 1.45
CA TYR A 322 -10.47 13.95 2.27
C TYR A 322 -10.84 15.27 1.59
N PRO A 323 -11.68 16.09 2.21
CA PRO A 323 -12.25 17.28 1.57
C PRO A 323 -11.22 18.29 1.07
N ARG A 324 -10.02 18.26 1.59
CA ARG A 324 -8.94 19.18 1.23
C ARG A 324 -7.81 18.56 0.40
N GLY A 325 -8.06 17.41 -0.19
CA GLY A 325 -7.12 16.79 -1.12
C GLY A 325 -5.88 16.17 -0.51
N ILE A 326 -5.73 16.20 0.81
CA ILE A 326 -4.67 15.46 1.47
C ILE A 326 -5.09 14.01 1.53
N LYS A 327 -4.44 13.27 0.72
CA LYS A 327 -4.68 11.86 0.52
C LYS A 327 -3.50 11.12 1.07
N SER A 328 -3.70 9.86 1.25
CA SER A 328 -2.67 8.98 1.72
C SER A 328 -1.39 9.00 0.85
N GLY A 329 -1.48 9.35 -0.43
CA GLY A 329 -0.30 9.62 -1.24
C GLY A 329 0.52 10.82 -0.73
N HIS A 330 -0.12 11.79 -0.15
CA HIS A 330 0.56 12.90 0.50
C HIS A 330 1.31 12.46 1.76
N HIS A 331 0.70 11.60 2.56
CA HIS A 331 1.38 10.99 3.72
C HIS A 331 2.58 10.16 3.30
N PHE A 332 2.47 9.39 2.23
CA PHE A 332 3.60 8.64 1.71
C PHE A 332 4.75 9.57 1.31
N ILE A 333 4.43 10.64 0.58
CA ILE A 333 5.40 11.66 0.18
C ILE A 333 6.07 12.28 1.42
N TRP A 334 5.27 12.64 2.42
CA TRP A 334 5.78 13.20 3.66
C TRP A 334 6.69 12.22 4.41
N GLN A 335 6.32 10.96 4.53
CA GLN A 335 7.15 9.94 5.17
C GLN A 335 8.45 9.68 4.41
N GLY A 336 8.38 9.61 3.09
CA GLY A 336 9.56 9.47 2.25
C GLY A 336 10.51 10.66 2.40
N LYS A 337 9.99 11.88 2.44
CA LYS A 337 10.74 13.08 2.74
C LYS A 337 11.43 12.98 4.10
N ARG A 338 10.74 12.46 5.11
CA ARG A 338 11.29 12.25 6.44
C ARG A 338 12.47 11.28 6.44
N ILE A 339 12.34 10.18 5.73
CA ILE A 339 13.43 9.22 5.56
C ILE A 339 14.66 9.92 4.95
N VAL A 340 14.45 10.77 3.96
CA VAL A 340 15.54 11.55 3.35
C VAL A 340 16.13 12.54 4.36
N GLU A 341 15.31 13.30 5.06
CA GLU A 341 15.76 14.30 6.03
C GLU A 341 16.52 13.67 7.20
N ASP A 342 16.15 12.47 7.63
CA ASP A 342 16.85 11.74 8.69
C ASP A 342 18.17 11.12 8.22
N ALA A 343 18.23 10.68 6.96
CA ALA A 343 19.40 10.01 6.41
C ALA A 343 20.42 10.98 5.80
N TYR A 344 20.00 12.18 5.41
CA TYR A 344 20.85 13.14 4.68
C TYR A 344 20.81 14.53 5.33
N ASN A 345 21.97 15.15 5.39
CA ASN A 345 22.06 16.55 5.81
C ASN A 345 21.63 17.48 4.67
N ASN A 346 20.80 18.47 4.98
CA ASN A 346 20.42 19.49 4.00
C ASN A 346 21.60 20.45 3.75
N VAL A 347 22.41 20.14 2.77
CA VAL A 347 23.59 20.96 2.39
C VAL A 347 23.22 22.22 1.59
N ALA A 348 21.98 22.35 1.14
CA ALA A 348 21.48 23.54 0.45
C ALA A 348 21.02 24.64 1.43
N LEU A 349 20.81 24.35 2.70
CA LEU A 349 20.30 25.29 3.68
C LEU A 349 21.21 26.53 3.80
N GLY A 350 20.62 27.72 3.62
CA GLY A 350 21.30 29.00 3.70
C GLY A 350 22.33 29.25 2.60
N LYS A 351 22.34 28.44 1.55
CA LYS A 351 23.31 28.60 0.44
C LYS A 351 22.91 29.71 -0.51
N LYS A 352 23.91 30.23 -1.21
CA LYS A 352 23.70 31.27 -2.21
C LYS A 352 22.93 30.72 -3.40
N VAL A 353 21.88 31.42 -3.76
CA VAL A 353 21.09 31.14 -4.96
C VAL A 353 21.30 32.23 -5.99
N ILE A 354 21.46 31.85 -7.24
CA ILE A 354 21.59 32.72 -8.39
C ILE A 354 20.37 32.52 -9.26
N ASP A 355 19.62 33.60 -9.46
CA ASP A 355 18.50 33.63 -10.40
C ASP A 355 19.04 33.87 -11.80
N LEU A 356 18.92 32.88 -12.68
CA LEU A 356 19.35 32.96 -14.07
C LEU A 356 18.23 33.46 -14.98
N THR A 357 17.05 33.73 -14.43
CA THR A 357 15.87 34.20 -15.16
C THR A 357 15.66 35.70 -15.05
N SER A 358 16.43 36.41 -14.25
CA SER A 358 16.39 37.84 -14.02
C SER A 358 15.12 38.43 -13.40
N SER A 359 14.19 37.59 -12.92
CA SER A 359 12.87 38.09 -12.61
C SER A 359 12.73 38.72 -11.20
N HIS A 360 13.33 38.14 -10.18
CA HIS A 360 13.22 38.66 -8.80
C HIS A 360 14.47 38.32 -7.94
N PRO A 361 15.62 38.91 -8.22
CA PRO A 361 16.87 38.57 -7.55
C PRO A 361 16.83 38.80 -6.02
N ALA A 362 15.97 39.67 -5.54
CA ALA A 362 15.83 39.93 -4.11
C ALA A 362 15.13 38.81 -3.34
N GLN A 363 14.33 38.00 -4.02
CA GLN A 363 13.55 36.91 -3.42
C GLN A 363 14.23 35.55 -3.44
N VAL A 364 15.33 35.38 -4.14
CA VAL A 364 16.00 34.08 -4.28
C VAL A 364 16.52 33.49 -2.98
N LYS A 365 16.71 34.31 -1.94
CA LYS A 365 17.13 33.86 -0.60
C LYS A 365 16.19 32.84 0.02
N VAL A 366 14.88 32.94 -0.29
CA VAL A 366 13.85 32.09 0.30
C VAL A 366 13.93 30.63 -0.19
N ILE A 367 14.64 30.37 -1.28
CA ILE A 367 14.73 29.02 -1.86
C ILE A 367 15.49 28.06 -0.96
N THR A 368 16.45 28.57 -0.21
CA THR A 368 17.30 27.77 0.67
C THR A 368 17.22 28.18 2.15
N ASP A 369 16.22 28.99 2.54
CA ASP A 369 16.07 29.51 3.91
C ASP A 369 15.52 28.50 4.91
N GLY A 370 15.05 27.35 4.45
CA GLY A 370 14.45 26.32 5.28
C GLY A 370 12.98 26.53 5.62
N ASN A 371 12.40 27.67 5.22
CA ASN A 371 10.98 27.94 5.42
C ASN A 371 10.16 27.32 4.27
N LYS A 372 9.16 26.52 4.63
CA LYS A 372 8.37 25.70 3.70
C LYS A 372 6.94 26.21 3.54
N THR A 373 6.70 27.45 3.88
CA THR A 373 5.38 28.08 3.76
C THR A 373 5.22 28.86 2.47
N ASP A 374 3.98 29.08 2.01
CA ASP A 374 3.69 29.89 0.84
C ASP A 374 4.16 31.36 1.00
N ALA A 375 4.34 31.82 2.24
CA ALA A 375 4.88 33.16 2.53
C ALA A 375 6.36 33.30 2.20
N SER A 376 7.11 32.20 2.13
CA SER A 376 8.51 32.16 1.75
C SER A 376 8.68 31.44 0.40
N MET A 377 8.13 32.00 -0.64
CA MET A 377 8.12 31.41 -1.97
C MET A 377 8.74 32.37 -2.98
N TRP A 378 9.64 31.82 -3.81
CA TRP A 378 10.11 32.53 -4.99
C TRP A 378 9.12 32.29 -6.15
N THR A 379 8.80 33.35 -6.89
CA THR A 379 7.96 33.31 -8.08
C THR A 379 8.69 33.95 -9.25
N SER A 380 8.65 33.31 -10.41
CA SER A 380 9.14 33.90 -11.66
C SER A 380 8.06 34.78 -12.28
N VAL A 381 8.45 35.75 -13.10
CA VAL A 381 7.48 36.50 -13.93
C VAL A 381 7.05 35.66 -15.13
N ASN A 382 5.83 35.92 -15.62
CA ASN A 382 5.24 35.14 -16.73
C ASN A 382 6.00 35.24 -18.05
N THR A 383 6.76 36.31 -18.24
CA THR A 383 7.53 36.57 -19.45
C THR A 383 8.85 35.81 -19.55
N ASP A 384 9.30 35.17 -18.45
CA ASP A 384 10.57 34.44 -18.47
C ASP A 384 10.48 33.20 -19.35
N GLU A 385 11.34 33.16 -20.38
CA GLU A 385 11.43 31.99 -21.27
C GLU A 385 12.04 30.77 -20.58
N LYS A 386 12.99 31.01 -19.66
CA LYS A 386 13.68 29.96 -18.89
C LYS A 386 13.52 30.20 -17.41
N LYS A 387 12.90 29.28 -16.74
CA LYS A 387 12.75 29.26 -15.27
C LYS A 387 13.92 28.45 -14.69
N CYS A 388 15.03 29.11 -14.39
CA CYS A 388 16.26 28.45 -14.00
C CYS A 388 16.91 29.12 -12.79
N LEU A 389 17.20 28.33 -11.78
CA LEU A 389 17.87 28.74 -10.54
C LEU A 389 19.10 27.87 -10.31
N GLU A 390 20.20 28.49 -9.85
CA GLU A 390 21.43 27.80 -9.50
C GLU A 390 21.71 27.98 -8.00
N ILE A 391 22.05 26.91 -7.32
CA ILE A 391 22.46 26.90 -5.91
C ILE A 391 23.95 26.62 -5.85
N ASP A 392 24.70 27.54 -5.30
CA ASP A 392 26.13 27.39 -5.00
C ASP A 392 26.30 26.81 -3.59
N LEU A 393 26.73 25.57 -3.51
CA LEU A 393 26.93 24.86 -2.24
C LEU A 393 28.22 25.29 -1.52
N GLY A 394 29.10 26.05 -2.18
CA GLY A 394 30.34 26.57 -1.66
C GLY A 394 31.53 25.58 -1.65
N LYS A 395 31.25 24.28 -1.65
CA LYS A 395 32.22 23.20 -1.81
C LYS A 395 31.53 21.96 -2.39
N SER A 396 32.29 20.99 -2.86
CA SER A 396 31.74 19.73 -3.34
C SER A 396 31.21 18.89 -2.19
N TYR A 397 30.02 18.31 -2.43
CA TYR A 397 29.35 17.35 -1.59
C TYR A 397 28.95 16.12 -2.39
N SER A 398 28.92 14.96 -1.74
CA SER A 398 28.24 13.78 -2.26
C SER A 398 26.74 13.91 -1.98
N LEU A 399 25.95 14.05 -3.03
CA LEU A 399 24.51 14.29 -2.96
C LEU A 399 23.79 12.98 -3.28
N GLY A 400 23.00 12.47 -2.34
CA GLY A 400 22.27 11.20 -2.49
C GLY A 400 20.76 11.38 -2.61
N ALA A 401 20.26 12.59 -2.35
CA ALA A 401 18.83 12.87 -2.39
C ALA A 401 18.52 14.35 -2.63
N ALA A 402 17.30 14.66 -3.03
CA ALA A 402 16.77 16.03 -3.12
C ALA A 402 15.32 16.08 -2.67
N VAL A 403 14.95 17.19 -2.01
CA VAL A 403 13.54 17.55 -1.75
C VAL A 403 13.29 18.92 -2.36
N VAL A 404 12.27 19.03 -3.20
CA VAL A 404 11.88 20.25 -3.90
C VAL A 404 10.47 20.64 -3.49
N TYR A 405 10.30 21.85 -3.02
CA TYR A 405 9.01 22.44 -2.70
C TYR A 405 8.60 23.40 -3.80
N THR A 406 7.46 23.13 -4.43
CA THR A 406 6.83 24.01 -5.43
C THR A 406 5.61 24.72 -4.84
N GLY A 407 5.47 24.75 -3.53
CA GLY A 407 4.42 25.38 -2.75
C GLY A 407 4.52 24.97 -1.29
N SER A 408 3.45 25.18 -0.52
CA SER A 408 3.41 24.82 0.92
C SER A 408 3.62 23.32 1.14
N GLU A 409 4.16 22.96 2.28
CA GLU A 409 4.54 21.58 2.62
C GLU A 409 3.38 20.59 2.50
N TYR A 410 2.16 21.01 2.76
CA TYR A 410 0.97 20.15 2.74
C TYR A 410 0.02 20.44 1.57
N GLY A 411 0.42 21.31 0.65
CA GLY A 411 -0.40 21.68 -0.49
C GLY A 411 -0.48 20.60 -1.55
N VAL A 412 -1.63 20.49 -2.18
CA VAL A 412 -1.79 19.81 -3.46
C VAL A 412 -1.58 20.83 -4.55
N TYR A 413 -0.88 20.45 -5.60
CA TYR A 413 -0.74 21.31 -6.77
C TYR A 413 -2.13 21.65 -7.35
N THR A 414 -2.55 22.88 -7.21
CA THR A 414 -3.88 23.34 -7.63
C THR A 414 -3.87 24.67 -8.41
N GLY A 415 -2.71 25.34 -8.48
CA GLY A 415 -2.60 26.66 -9.09
C GLY A 415 -1.86 26.66 -10.42
N PRO A 416 -2.27 27.53 -11.35
CA PRO A 416 -1.62 27.67 -12.66
C PRO A 416 -0.17 28.18 -12.59
N ASP A 417 0.18 28.78 -11.45
CA ASP A 417 1.49 29.42 -11.27
C ASP A 417 2.55 28.48 -10.65
N ARG A 418 2.19 27.25 -10.32
CA ARG A 418 3.11 26.30 -9.72
C ARG A 418 3.80 25.46 -10.77
N VAL A 419 5.06 25.14 -10.51
CA VAL A 419 5.83 24.27 -11.40
C VAL A 419 5.31 22.84 -11.29
N LYS A 420 4.92 22.26 -12.40
CA LYS A 420 4.44 20.90 -12.53
C LYS A 420 5.55 19.92 -12.88
N ASN A 421 6.39 20.30 -13.84
CA ASN A 421 7.54 19.52 -14.23
C ASN A 421 8.81 20.35 -14.11
N PHE A 422 9.84 19.73 -13.61
CA PHE A 422 11.16 20.33 -13.47
C PHE A 422 12.21 19.23 -13.54
N ARG A 423 13.47 19.63 -13.71
CA ARG A 423 14.61 18.73 -13.54
C ARG A 423 15.68 19.42 -12.70
N LEU A 424 16.48 18.61 -12.02
CA LEU A 424 17.67 19.04 -11.34
C LEU A 424 18.89 18.63 -12.14
N GLN A 425 19.86 19.52 -12.18
CA GLN A 425 21.18 19.27 -12.77
C GLN A 425 22.25 19.49 -11.74
N TYR A 426 23.35 18.77 -11.85
CA TYR A 426 24.57 18.98 -11.08
C TYR A 426 25.73 19.40 -11.97
N TRP A 427 26.65 20.17 -11.41
CA TRP A 427 27.87 20.59 -12.11
C TRP A 427 28.96 19.53 -11.96
N GLU A 428 29.43 18.95 -13.07
CA GLU A 428 30.44 17.90 -13.10
C GLU A 428 31.87 18.44 -13.26
N GLY A 429 32.07 19.74 -13.24
CA GLY A 429 33.36 20.38 -13.43
C GLY A 429 33.52 21.04 -14.79
N THR A 430 33.01 20.44 -15.85
CA THR A 430 33.05 20.93 -17.23
C THR A 430 31.70 21.29 -17.81
N GLY A 431 30.62 20.78 -17.23
CA GLY A 431 29.26 20.97 -17.73
C GLY A 431 28.19 20.57 -16.75
N TRP A 432 26.95 20.91 -17.09
CA TRP A 432 25.78 20.51 -16.33
C TRP A 432 25.27 19.14 -16.82
N LYS A 433 24.98 18.25 -15.89
CA LYS A 433 24.37 16.95 -16.14
C LYS A 433 23.05 16.83 -15.40
N ASP A 434 22.06 16.21 -16.04
CA ASP A 434 20.78 15.92 -15.42
C ASP A 434 20.93 14.87 -14.32
N ILE A 435 20.17 15.03 -13.24
CA ILE A 435 19.94 14.00 -12.25
C ILE A 435 18.74 13.18 -12.75
N GLU A 436 19.01 11.95 -13.19
CA GLU A 436 18.04 11.11 -13.93
C GLU A 436 16.70 10.97 -13.21
N GLU A 437 16.72 10.79 -11.90
CA GLU A 437 15.51 10.61 -11.08
C GLU A 437 14.58 11.82 -11.09
N THR A 438 15.06 12.98 -11.53
CA THR A 438 14.28 14.23 -11.59
C THR A 438 13.76 14.56 -12.99
N ILE A 439 14.09 13.76 -13.99
CA ILE A 439 13.59 13.92 -15.35
C ILE A 439 12.16 13.35 -15.41
N GLU A 440 11.29 14.01 -16.17
CA GLU A 440 9.90 13.56 -16.39
C GLU A 440 9.06 13.40 -15.10
N ASN A 441 9.35 14.17 -14.06
CA ASN A 441 8.48 14.20 -12.90
C ASN A 441 7.20 14.99 -13.22
N ASN A 442 6.07 14.50 -12.77
CA ASN A 442 4.79 15.19 -12.82
C ASN A 442 4.39 15.51 -11.37
N ALA A 443 4.83 16.65 -10.86
CA ALA A 443 4.64 17.05 -9.49
C ALA A 443 3.15 17.31 -9.19
N ARG A 444 2.45 16.28 -8.75
CA ARG A 444 1.05 16.37 -8.33
C ARG A 444 0.87 17.12 -7.00
N TYR A 445 1.90 17.10 -6.18
CA TYR A 445 1.94 17.73 -4.87
C TYR A 445 2.92 18.89 -4.89
N THR A 446 2.78 19.80 -3.94
CA THR A 446 3.65 20.97 -3.80
C THR A 446 5.05 20.62 -3.28
N GLN A 447 5.31 19.36 -3.04
CA GLN A 447 6.62 18.85 -2.67
C GLN A 447 6.92 17.57 -3.44
N SER A 448 8.18 17.43 -3.82
CA SER A 448 8.71 16.24 -4.50
C SER A 448 10.02 15.85 -3.85
N PHE A 449 10.27 14.56 -3.68
CA PHE A 449 11.53 14.06 -3.17
C PHE A 449 12.08 12.97 -4.07
N PHE A 450 13.39 12.92 -4.15
CA PHE A 450 14.12 12.03 -5.01
C PHE A 450 15.25 11.39 -4.23
N LEU A 451 15.38 10.08 -4.34
CA LEU A 451 16.54 9.34 -3.89
C LEU A 451 17.36 8.97 -5.12
N PHE A 452 18.62 9.36 -5.14
CA PHE A 452 19.48 9.11 -6.30
C PHE A 452 20.01 7.68 -6.24
N LYS A 453 19.86 6.93 -7.33
CA LYS A 453 20.41 5.57 -7.46
C LYS A 453 21.92 5.56 -7.27
N THR A 454 22.56 6.59 -7.79
CA THR A 454 23.98 6.81 -7.63
C THR A 454 24.22 8.22 -7.11
N PRO A 455 24.83 8.40 -5.94
CA PRO A 455 25.16 9.72 -5.43
C PRO A 455 26.01 10.49 -6.44
N VAL A 456 25.70 11.78 -6.62
CA VAL A 456 26.45 12.68 -7.50
C VAL A 456 27.33 13.61 -6.65
N THR A 457 28.55 13.88 -7.09
CA THR A 457 29.45 14.81 -6.41
C THR A 457 29.44 16.17 -7.13
N SER A 458 29.04 17.23 -6.41
CA SER A 458 28.95 18.55 -6.99
C SER A 458 29.07 19.65 -5.95
N SER A 459 29.57 20.81 -6.39
CA SER A 459 29.54 22.07 -5.65
C SER A 459 28.39 22.99 -6.06
N ARG A 460 27.65 22.65 -7.14
CA ARG A 460 26.54 23.46 -7.63
C ARG A 460 25.41 22.59 -8.16
N ILE A 461 24.19 23.01 -7.87
CA ILE A 461 22.95 22.39 -8.36
C ILE A 461 22.16 23.42 -9.11
N ARG A 462 21.47 22.98 -10.18
CA ARG A 462 20.58 23.82 -10.97
C ARG A 462 19.17 23.21 -10.98
N PHE A 463 18.20 24.05 -10.72
CA PHE A 463 16.78 23.73 -10.90
C PHE A 463 16.31 24.35 -12.21
N ILE A 464 15.62 23.57 -13.03
CA ILE A 464 15.04 24.01 -14.30
C ILE A 464 13.58 23.58 -14.34
N ALA A 465 12.67 24.54 -14.36
CA ALA A 465 11.27 24.25 -14.63
C ALA A 465 11.09 23.95 -16.13
N THR A 466 10.44 22.83 -16.43
CA THR A 466 10.22 22.37 -17.81
C THR A 466 8.76 22.51 -18.24
N ASP A 467 7.85 22.66 -17.27
CA ASP A 467 6.42 22.89 -17.53
C ASP A 467 5.81 23.72 -16.41
N LYS A 468 4.90 24.62 -16.78
CA LYS A 468 4.03 25.32 -15.84
C LYS A 468 2.83 24.45 -15.53
N GLY A 469 2.31 24.55 -14.32
CA GLY A 469 0.95 24.09 -14.08
C GLY A 469 -0.03 24.91 -14.91
N SER A 470 -0.90 24.26 -15.60
CA SER A 470 -2.04 24.87 -16.32
C SER A 470 -3.26 24.89 -15.42
#